data_804aa3408bbd30b5d835a12d47b92ba9
#
_entry.id   804aa3408bbd30b5d835a12d47b92ba9
#
_cell.length_a   1.000
_cell.length_b   1.000
_cell.length_c   1.000
_cell.angle_alpha   90.00
_cell.angle_beta   90.00
_cell.angle_gamma   90.00
#
_symmetry.space_group_name_H-M   'P 1'
#
loop_
_entity.id
_entity.type
_entity.pdbx_description
1 polymer ?
#
loop_
_entity_poly.entity_id
_entity_poly.type
_entity_poly.pdbx_seq_one_letter_code
_entity_poly.pdbx_strand_id
1 'polypeptide(L)'
;ITITNQRTLNVSLVQDNSILDEIVVVGYGSQRKSHLTGAISKVKNEKLDQIAVSRVDDALVGQVSGVQISATEGEAGSDPTIRVRGIGSITGELSPLIVVDGLAVDNDYLSALDMNNIESFEVLKDAASTSIYGSRVTRGDILITTKQGKEGKTKFSFNSYTGFKTARQSDAYYSTVAESAERELAATGSISDKTAYKQLLGVDTNWQEIIFDGGIITNRSFSARGGSDKNKFSASLNYTHDEGVLLTDDFKKYNIKLKLDTKVSDKFTYGASITPTFTDRRRFDGSAHDILRQPS
;
A
#
# COMPACT_ATOMS: atom_id res chain seq x y z
N ILE A 1 18.79 -41.08 4.06
CA ILE A 1 18.49 -42.55 4.22
C ILE A 1 19.60 -43.27 3.48
N THR A 2 20.46 -44.00 4.21
CA THR A 2 21.50 -44.84 3.60
C THR A 2 20.87 -46.19 3.29
N ILE A 3 20.74 -46.52 2.02
CA ILE A 3 20.16 -47.80 1.58
C ILE A 3 21.29 -48.83 1.57
N THR A 4 21.30 -49.73 2.55
CA THR A 4 22.18 -50.86 2.60
C THR A 4 21.36 -52.15 2.35
N ASN A 5 21.43 -52.68 1.14
CA ASN A 5 21.01 -54.03 0.73
C ASN A 5 19.59 -54.52 1.20
N GLN A 6 18.67 -53.66 1.47
CA GLN A 6 17.28 -54.05 1.81
C GLN A 6 16.43 -54.18 0.56
N ARG A 7 15.85 -55.35 0.35
CA ARG A 7 14.92 -55.62 -0.76
C ARG A 7 13.51 -55.05 -0.55
N THR A 8 13.17 -54.63 0.66
CA THR A 8 11.87 -54.04 1.01
C THR A 8 12.10 -52.87 1.98
N LEU A 9 11.65 -51.69 1.62
CA LEU A 9 11.65 -50.52 2.48
C LEU A 9 10.25 -50.27 2.97
N ASN A 10 10.00 -50.53 4.25
CA ASN A 10 8.72 -50.17 4.88
C ASN A 10 8.81 -48.71 5.36
N VAL A 11 8.16 -47.80 4.64
CA VAL A 11 8.04 -46.41 5.03
C VAL A 11 6.71 -46.24 5.75
N SER A 12 6.75 -45.98 7.05
CA SER A 12 5.58 -45.54 7.81
C SER A 12 5.49 -44.01 7.65
N LEU A 13 4.51 -43.53 6.91
CA LEU A 13 4.17 -42.12 6.83
C LEU A 13 3.42 -41.77 8.12
N VAL A 14 4.04 -40.99 8.98
CA VAL A 14 3.34 -40.34 10.07
C VAL A 14 2.56 -39.18 9.43
N GLN A 15 1.25 -39.19 9.61
CA GLN A 15 0.42 -38.08 9.16
C GLN A 15 0.85 -36.84 9.92
N ASP A 16 1.42 -35.86 9.18
CA ASP A 16 1.73 -34.55 9.74
C ASP A 16 0.42 -33.81 9.98
N ASN A 17 -0.08 -33.88 11.19
CA ASN A 17 -1.27 -33.18 11.66
C ASN A 17 -0.96 -31.70 11.98
N SER A 18 0.18 -31.17 11.61
CA SER A 18 0.47 -29.74 11.65
C SER A 18 -0.25 -29.00 10.49
N ILE A 19 -1.52 -29.33 10.24
CA ILE A 19 -2.42 -28.36 9.62
C ILE A 19 -2.55 -27.26 10.68
N LEU A 20 -1.70 -26.26 10.60
CA LEU A 20 -1.93 -25.00 11.26
C LEU A 20 -3.32 -24.56 10.81
N ASP A 21 -4.30 -24.65 11.71
CA ASP A 21 -5.64 -24.13 11.51
C ASP A 21 -5.46 -22.63 11.27
N GLU A 22 -5.30 -22.25 10.00
CA GLU A 22 -5.16 -20.85 9.62
C GLU A 22 -6.52 -20.19 9.89
N ILE A 23 -6.57 -19.44 10.97
CA ILE A 23 -7.75 -18.69 11.38
C ILE A 23 -7.79 -17.42 10.54
N VAL A 24 -8.88 -17.21 9.83
CA VAL A 24 -9.19 -16.00 9.08
C VAL A 24 -10.22 -15.20 9.89
N VAL A 25 -9.95 -13.94 10.12
CA VAL A 25 -10.91 -13.03 10.74
C VAL A 25 -11.95 -12.68 9.68
N VAL A 26 -13.20 -13.08 9.88
CA VAL A 26 -14.30 -12.85 8.94
C VAL A 26 -15.42 -12.11 9.66
N GLY A 27 -15.72 -10.89 9.25
CA GLY A 27 -16.77 -10.11 9.86
C GLY A 27 -16.54 -9.85 11.35
N TYR A 28 -17.55 -10.14 12.15
CA TYR A 28 -17.52 -9.98 13.60
C TYR A 28 -16.94 -11.18 14.35
N GLY A 29 -16.27 -12.10 13.67
CA GLY A 29 -15.71 -13.31 14.26
C GLY A 29 -14.50 -13.86 13.50
N SER A 30 -13.89 -14.91 14.06
CA SER A 30 -12.83 -15.66 13.41
C SER A 30 -13.35 -17.02 12.95
N GLN A 31 -13.10 -17.40 11.70
CA GLN A 31 -13.42 -18.71 11.17
C GLN A 31 -12.17 -19.41 10.66
N ARG A 32 -12.19 -20.74 10.65
CA ARG A 32 -11.12 -21.53 10.05
C ARG A 32 -11.17 -21.37 8.53
N LYS A 33 -10.03 -21.18 7.90
CA LYS A 33 -9.90 -21.07 6.43
C LYS A 33 -10.54 -22.25 5.70
N SER A 34 -10.49 -23.45 6.30
CA SER A 34 -11.14 -24.65 5.77
C SER A 34 -12.67 -24.57 5.69
N HIS A 35 -13.29 -23.66 6.42
CA HIS A 35 -14.74 -23.42 6.40
C HIS A 35 -15.15 -22.32 5.41
N LEU A 36 -14.20 -21.63 4.82
CA LEU A 36 -14.46 -20.57 3.84
C LEU A 36 -14.39 -21.19 2.43
N THR A 37 -15.53 -21.32 1.80
CA THR A 37 -15.67 -21.90 0.44
C THR A 37 -15.30 -20.90 -0.66
N GLY A 38 -14.98 -19.65 -0.30
CA GLY A 38 -14.71 -18.58 -1.24
C GLY A 38 -13.23 -18.45 -1.64
N ALA A 39 -12.97 -17.81 -2.79
CA ALA A 39 -11.62 -17.51 -3.25
C ALA A 39 -10.99 -16.37 -2.42
N ILE A 40 -10.16 -16.73 -1.44
CA ILE A 40 -9.44 -15.80 -0.57
C ILE A 40 -8.00 -15.74 -1.01
N SER A 41 -7.50 -14.53 -1.23
CA SER A 41 -6.07 -14.27 -1.39
C SER A 41 -5.52 -13.65 -0.11
N LYS A 42 -4.53 -14.30 0.51
CA LYS A 42 -3.86 -13.81 1.71
C LYS A 42 -2.42 -13.46 1.42
N VAL A 43 -2.01 -12.29 1.81
CA VAL A 43 -0.63 -11.82 1.77
C VAL A 43 -0.18 -11.56 3.20
N LYS A 44 0.85 -12.28 3.65
CA LYS A 44 1.50 -12.03 4.94
C LYS A 44 2.56 -10.94 4.80
N ASN A 45 2.72 -10.15 5.82
CA ASN A 45 3.62 -8.99 5.80
C ASN A 45 5.13 -9.35 5.75
N GLU A 46 5.52 -10.61 5.93
CA GLU A 46 6.94 -11.02 5.94
C GLU A 46 7.77 -10.58 4.71
N LYS A 47 7.08 -10.26 3.59
CA LYS A 47 7.71 -9.75 2.37
C LYS A 47 7.41 -8.28 2.12
N LEU A 48 6.33 -7.78 2.68
CA LEU A 48 5.83 -6.44 2.40
C LEU A 48 6.55 -5.35 3.21
N ASP A 49 7.03 -5.67 4.40
CA ASP A 49 7.81 -4.75 5.25
C ASP A 49 9.22 -4.46 4.69
N GLN A 50 9.64 -5.19 3.66
CA GLN A 50 10.89 -4.94 2.92
C GLN A 50 10.71 -4.00 1.73
N ILE A 51 9.47 -3.63 1.39
CA ILE A 51 9.17 -2.74 0.28
C ILE A 51 9.19 -1.30 0.81
N ALA A 52 10.03 -0.46 0.20
CA ALA A 52 10.15 0.96 0.56
C ALA A 52 8.99 1.76 -0.05
N VAL A 53 7.88 1.84 0.68
CA VAL A 53 6.68 2.59 0.27
C VAL A 53 6.17 3.43 1.43
N SER A 54 5.58 4.57 1.12
CA SER A 54 4.99 5.48 2.12
C SER A 54 3.62 5.02 2.59
N ARG A 55 2.94 4.22 1.77
CA ARG A 55 1.55 3.79 1.99
C ARG A 55 1.42 2.28 1.94
N VAL A 56 0.43 1.80 2.68
CA VAL A 56 0.11 0.38 2.81
C VAL A 56 -0.41 -0.22 1.50
N ASP A 57 -1.21 0.53 0.78
CA ASP A 57 -1.81 0.13 -0.49
C ASP A 57 -0.77 0.01 -1.62
N ASP A 58 0.25 0.87 -1.65
CA ASP A 58 1.36 0.76 -2.60
C ASP A 58 2.11 -0.57 -2.48
N ALA A 59 2.26 -1.07 -1.26
CA ALA A 59 2.91 -2.35 -1.01
C ALA A 59 2.12 -3.55 -1.56
N LEU A 60 0.83 -3.39 -1.81
CA LEU A 60 -0.04 -4.43 -2.36
C LEU A 60 0.00 -4.50 -3.89
N VAL A 61 0.60 -3.52 -4.57
CA VAL A 61 0.71 -3.48 -6.04
C VAL A 61 1.35 -4.78 -6.55
N GLY A 62 0.61 -5.51 -7.39
CA GLY A 62 1.08 -6.77 -7.97
C GLY A 62 1.18 -7.97 -7.01
N GLN A 63 0.92 -7.79 -5.70
CA GLN A 63 1.00 -8.86 -4.71
C GLN A 63 -0.28 -9.70 -4.58
N VAL A 64 -1.42 -9.14 -4.99
CA VAL A 64 -2.73 -9.78 -4.83
C VAL A 64 -3.37 -10.02 -6.20
N SER A 65 -3.58 -11.29 -6.55
CA SER A 65 -4.25 -11.62 -7.80
C SER A 65 -5.69 -11.07 -7.83
N GLY A 66 -6.10 -10.45 -8.95
CA GLY A 66 -7.44 -9.88 -9.13
C GLY A 66 -7.69 -8.57 -8.40
N VAL A 67 -6.66 -7.95 -7.83
CA VAL A 67 -6.67 -6.58 -7.31
C VAL A 67 -5.79 -5.73 -8.21
N GLN A 68 -6.35 -4.66 -8.73
CA GLN A 68 -5.63 -3.66 -9.47
C GLN A 68 -5.49 -2.42 -8.58
N ILE A 69 -4.25 -2.05 -8.30
CA ILE A 69 -3.90 -0.85 -7.57
C ILE A 69 -3.10 0.01 -8.53
N SER A 70 -3.57 1.20 -8.81
CA SER A 70 -2.86 2.17 -9.64
C SER A 70 -2.58 3.42 -8.83
N ALA A 71 -1.30 3.68 -8.58
CA ALA A 71 -0.82 4.97 -8.15
C ALA A 71 -0.89 5.91 -9.35
N THR A 72 -1.81 6.87 -9.32
CA THR A 72 -2.19 7.64 -10.52
C THR A 72 -1.27 8.83 -10.78
N GLU A 73 -0.57 9.35 -9.80
CA GLU A 73 0.00 10.69 -9.93
C GLU A 73 1.50 10.80 -9.60
N GLY A 74 2.12 9.76 -9.07
CA GLY A 74 3.54 9.81 -8.68
C GLY A 74 3.87 10.79 -7.55
N GLU A 75 2.88 11.48 -7.02
CA GLU A 75 3.03 12.39 -5.88
C GLU A 75 3.22 11.62 -4.57
N ALA A 76 4.06 12.14 -3.69
CA ALA A 76 4.31 11.57 -2.38
C ALA A 76 3.02 11.52 -1.54
N GLY A 77 2.69 10.34 -1.00
CA GLY A 77 1.50 10.12 -0.19
C GLY A 77 0.16 10.28 -0.91
N SER A 78 0.10 10.25 -2.26
CA SER A 78 -1.16 10.30 -3.02
C SER A 78 -1.98 9.04 -2.81
N ASP A 79 -3.31 9.16 -2.91
CA ASP A 79 -4.24 8.05 -2.74
C ASP A 79 -4.31 7.21 -4.02
N PRO A 80 -3.89 5.93 -4.02
CA PRO A 80 -4.05 5.09 -5.18
C PRO A 80 -5.50 4.67 -5.37
N THR A 81 -5.86 4.41 -6.61
CA THR A 81 -7.15 3.82 -6.93
C THR A 81 -7.05 2.30 -6.77
N ILE A 82 -7.86 1.74 -5.87
CA ILE A 82 -7.94 0.30 -5.64
C ILE A 82 -9.19 -0.26 -6.32
N ARG A 83 -9.02 -1.28 -7.14
CA ARG A 83 -10.11 -1.99 -7.82
C ARG A 83 -9.98 -3.49 -7.65
N VAL A 84 -11.07 -4.15 -7.30
CA VAL A 84 -11.14 -5.61 -7.21
C VAL A 84 -12.00 -6.13 -8.35
N ARG A 85 -11.47 -7.09 -9.15
CA ARG A 85 -12.14 -7.71 -10.31
C ARG A 85 -12.56 -6.74 -11.43
N GLY A 86 -11.85 -5.60 -11.59
CA GLY A 86 -12.07 -4.69 -12.72
C GLY A 86 -13.21 -3.70 -12.53
N ILE A 87 -13.67 -3.11 -13.64
CA ILE A 87 -14.70 -2.06 -13.66
C ILE A 87 -16.08 -2.73 -13.70
N GLY A 88 -16.79 -2.77 -12.58
CA GLY A 88 -18.12 -3.40 -12.48
C GLY A 88 -19.30 -2.44 -12.61
N SER A 89 -19.10 -1.13 -12.73
CA SER A 89 -20.17 -0.12 -12.91
C SER A 89 -19.62 1.12 -13.59
N ILE A 90 -20.46 1.76 -14.37
CA ILE A 90 -20.14 3.01 -15.07
C ILE A 90 -20.44 4.23 -14.17
N THR A 91 -21.37 4.09 -13.23
CA THR A 91 -21.90 5.21 -12.43
C THR A 91 -21.76 5.03 -10.91
N GLY A 92 -21.34 3.86 -10.43
CA GLY A 92 -21.24 3.58 -8.99
C GLY A 92 -19.83 3.73 -8.46
N GLU A 93 -19.72 3.91 -7.15
CA GLU A 93 -18.46 3.93 -6.43
C GLU A 93 -17.68 2.62 -6.65
N LEU A 94 -16.40 2.73 -7.02
CA LEU A 94 -15.58 1.61 -7.51
C LEU A 94 -14.68 1.02 -6.42
N SER A 95 -14.64 1.63 -5.25
CA SER A 95 -13.76 1.24 -4.16
C SER A 95 -14.27 -0.02 -3.43
N PRO A 96 -13.38 -0.98 -3.10
CA PRO A 96 -13.72 -2.10 -2.24
C PRO A 96 -14.02 -1.65 -0.82
N LEU A 97 -14.77 -2.44 -0.05
CA LEU A 97 -14.90 -2.20 1.38
C LEU A 97 -13.58 -2.57 2.06
N ILE A 98 -13.10 -1.69 2.93
CA ILE A 98 -11.90 -1.91 3.72
C ILE A 98 -12.30 -2.18 5.16
N VAL A 99 -11.77 -3.25 5.71
CA VAL A 99 -12.03 -3.67 7.10
C VAL A 99 -10.71 -3.82 7.82
N VAL A 100 -10.50 -3.05 8.87
CA VAL A 100 -9.29 -3.09 9.70
C VAL A 100 -9.64 -3.62 11.09
N ASP A 101 -9.02 -4.74 11.47
CA ASP A 101 -9.29 -5.43 12.75
C ASP A 101 -10.81 -5.65 13.02
N GLY A 102 -11.59 -5.92 11.97
CA GLY A 102 -13.04 -6.14 12.04
C GLY A 102 -13.92 -4.89 11.97
N LEU A 103 -13.35 -3.70 11.85
CA LEU A 103 -14.07 -2.44 11.70
C LEU A 103 -14.01 -1.98 10.24
N ALA A 104 -15.18 -1.69 9.65
CA ALA A 104 -15.25 -1.07 8.33
C ALA A 104 -14.77 0.38 8.40
N VAL A 105 -13.87 0.74 7.50
CA VAL A 105 -13.24 2.06 7.44
C VAL A 105 -13.25 2.61 6.02
N ASP A 106 -13.09 3.92 5.89
CA ASP A 106 -12.98 4.58 4.60
C ASP A 106 -11.57 4.43 4.00
N ASN A 107 -11.42 4.67 2.70
CA ASN A 107 -10.13 4.61 2.00
C ASN A 107 -9.08 5.53 2.63
N ASP A 108 -9.48 6.69 3.11
CA ASP A 108 -8.58 7.66 3.76
C ASP A 108 -7.88 7.05 4.98
N TYR A 109 -8.53 6.08 5.65
CA TYR A 109 -7.93 5.38 6.77
C TYR A 109 -6.70 4.54 6.39
N LEU A 110 -6.59 4.09 5.13
CA LEU A 110 -5.39 3.40 4.65
C LEU A 110 -4.15 4.30 4.71
N SER A 111 -4.33 5.59 4.44
CA SER A 111 -3.25 6.56 4.54
C SER A 111 -2.72 6.71 5.97
N ALA A 112 -3.60 6.50 6.95
CA ALA A 112 -3.26 6.57 8.37
C ALA A 112 -2.52 5.31 8.87
N LEU A 113 -2.62 4.18 8.16
CA LEU A 113 -1.94 2.95 8.56
C LEU A 113 -0.45 3.01 8.23
N ASP A 114 0.33 2.26 9.01
CA ASP A 114 1.74 2.01 8.74
C ASP A 114 1.98 0.52 8.47
N MET A 115 2.78 0.22 7.45
CA MET A 115 3.07 -1.16 7.01
C MET A 115 3.68 -2.00 8.13
N ASN A 116 4.52 -1.41 8.98
CA ASN A 116 5.13 -2.11 10.10
C ASN A 116 4.10 -2.59 11.15
N ASN A 117 2.91 -1.99 11.17
CA ASN A 117 1.81 -2.36 12.07
C ASN A 117 0.90 -3.45 11.51
N ILE A 118 1.06 -3.87 10.26
CA ILE A 118 0.20 -4.84 9.61
C ILE A 118 0.77 -6.24 9.74
N GLU A 119 -0.07 -7.21 10.05
CA GLU A 119 0.26 -8.64 10.09
C GLU A 119 -0.10 -9.34 8.78
N SER A 120 -1.29 -9.07 8.23
CA SER A 120 -1.73 -9.65 6.97
C SER A 120 -2.79 -8.82 6.26
N PHE A 121 -2.86 -9.03 4.95
CA PHE A 121 -3.95 -8.61 4.08
C PHE A 121 -4.67 -9.84 3.55
N GLU A 122 -5.97 -9.79 3.55
CA GLU A 122 -6.82 -10.81 2.97
C GLU A 122 -7.82 -10.14 2.04
N VAL A 123 -7.93 -10.64 0.81
CA VAL A 123 -8.89 -10.13 -0.16
C VAL A 123 -9.96 -11.17 -0.39
N LEU A 124 -11.18 -10.82 0.01
CA LEU A 124 -12.38 -11.61 -0.22
C LEU A 124 -12.97 -11.24 -1.58
N LYS A 125 -12.99 -12.20 -2.50
CA LYS A 125 -13.41 -11.93 -3.88
C LYS A 125 -14.84 -12.38 -4.17
N ASP A 126 -15.40 -13.27 -3.35
CA ASP A 126 -16.68 -13.90 -3.60
C ASP A 126 -17.81 -13.30 -2.77
N ALA A 127 -18.99 -13.18 -3.37
CA ALA A 127 -20.18 -12.65 -2.71
C ALA A 127 -20.58 -13.42 -1.44
N ALA A 128 -20.29 -14.72 -1.37
CA ALA A 128 -20.55 -15.52 -0.19
C ALA A 128 -19.69 -15.11 1.01
N SER A 129 -18.41 -14.81 0.76
CA SER A 129 -17.47 -14.36 1.80
C SER A 129 -17.75 -12.92 2.25
N THR A 130 -18.31 -12.11 1.35
CA THR A 130 -18.58 -10.69 1.57
C THR A 130 -19.96 -10.42 2.17
N SER A 131 -20.88 -11.39 2.12
CA SER A 131 -22.27 -11.27 2.63
C SER A 131 -22.34 -10.90 4.13
N ILE A 132 -21.30 -11.20 4.89
CA ILE A 132 -21.21 -10.87 6.32
C ILE A 132 -21.20 -9.36 6.56
N TYR A 133 -20.72 -8.58 5.60
CA TYR A 133 -20.64 -7.12 5.68
C TYR A 133 -21.82 -6.39 5.03
N GLY A 134 -22.83 -7.15 4.55
CA GLY A 134 -24.09 -6.63 4.03
C GLY A 134 -24.01 -6.10 2.60
N SER A 135 -24.98 -5.25 2.23
CA SER A 135 -25.18 -4.78 0.85
C SER A 135 -24.11 -3.78 0.35
N ARG A 136 -23.23 -3.29 1.23
CA ARG A 136 -22.12 -2.41 0.85
C ARG A 136 -21.05 -3.14 0.02
N VAL A 137 -21.06 -4.45 0.04
CA VAL A 137 -20.02 -5.29 -0.52
C VAL A 137 -20.46 -5.91 -1.83
N THR A 138 -20.44 -5.15 -2.87
CA THR A 138 -20.75 -5.65 -4.22
C THR A 138 -19.51 -6.08 -5.01
N ARG A 139 -18.28 -5.76 -4.52
CA ARG A 139 -17.05 -5.84 -5.36
C ARG A 139 -15.83 -6.45 -4.70
N GLY A 140 -16.00 -7.08 -3.55
CA GLY A 140 -14.92 -7.66 -2.77
C GLY A 140 -14.50 -6.76 -1.61
N ASP A 141 -13.89 -7.38 -0.60
CA ASP A 141 -13.45 -6.75 0.62
C ASP A 141 -11.96 -6.90 0.79
N ILE A 142 -11.32 -5.90 1.35
CA ILE A 142 -9.94 -5.94 1.81
C ILE A 142 -9.94 -5.99 3.33
N LEU A 143 -9.57 -7.13 3.89
CA LEU A 143 -9.41 -7.28 5.32
C LEU A 143 -7.95 -7.04 5.69
N ILE A 144 -7.72 -6.16 6.63
CA ILE A 144 -6.41 -5.81 7.16
C ILE A 144 -6.37 -6.23 8.61
N THR A 145 -5.45 -7.14 8.93
CA THR A 145 -5.19 -7.53 10.30
C THR A 145 -3.92 -6.85 10.78
N THR A 146 -4.02 -6.14 11.89
CA THR A 146 -2.86 -5.46 12.46
C THR A 146 -2.13 -6.35 13.46
N LYS A 147 -0.82 -6.14 13.62
CA LYS A 147 0.00 -6.85 14.59
C LYS A 147 -0.50 -6.60 16.02
N GLN A 148 -0.78 -7.67 16.73
CA GLN A 148 -1.34 -7.64 18.08
C GLN A 148 -0.31 -8.07 19.13
N GLY A 149 -0.58 -7.78 20.39
CA GLY A 149 0.16 -8.33 21.52
C GLY A 149 -0.02 -9.85 21.58
N LYS A 150 1.06 -10.56 21.90
CA LYS A 150 1.05 -12.01 22.13
C LYS A 150 1.49 -12.30 23.56
N GLU A 151 1.02 -13.40 24.10
CA GLU A 151 1.48 -13.88 25.40
C GLU A 151 2.97 -14.15 25.38
N GLY A 152 3.66 -13.76 26.45
CA GLY A 152 5.08 -13.95 26.62
C GLY A 152 5.83 -12.65 26.96
N LYS A 153 7.15 -12.76 26.95
CA LYS A 153 8.04 -11.62 27.22
C LYS A 153 7.84 -10.53 26.17
N THR A 154 7.90 -9.29 26.61
CA THR A 154 7.84 -8.14 25.70
C THR A 154 8.95 -8.23 24.65
N LYS A 155 8.54 -8.15 23.38
CA LYS A 155 9.44 -8.08 22.23
C LYS A 155 9.47 -6.66 21.70
N PHE A 156 10.66 -6.14 21.53
CA PHE A 156 10.91 -4.85 20.90
C PHE A 156 11.38 -5.09 19.48
N SER A 157 10.93 -4.24 18.57
CA SER A 157 11.39 -4.24 17.18
C SER A 157 11.67 -2.83 16.74
N PHE A 158 12.76 -2.62 16.05
CA PHE A 158 13.12 -1.37 15.40
C PHE A 158 13.43 -1.66 13.94
N ASN A 159 12.72 -0.99 13.04
CA ASN A 159 12.95 -1.04 11.61
C ASN A 159 13.27 0.36 11.11
N SER A 160 14.27 0.47 10.25
CA SER A 160 14.61 1.71 9.58
C SER A 160 15.08 1.41 8.17
N TYR A 161 14.55 2.12 7.20
CA TYR A 161 15.07 2.09 5.83
C TYR A 161 15.11 3.49 5.24
N THR A 162 15.96 3.66 4.24
CA THR A 162 16.03 4.85 3.40
C THR A 162 16.17 4.38 1.96
N GLY A 163 15.34 4.91 1.08
CA GLY A 163 15.35 4.64 -0.35
C GLY A 163 15.49 5.93 -1.15
N PHE A 164 16.00 5.81 -2.37
CA PHE A 164 16.11 6.92 -3.31
C PHE A 164 15.11 6.73 -4.43
N LYS A 165 14.48 7.80 -4.86
CA LYS A 165 13.54 7.85 -5.97
C LYS A 165 14.16 8.65 -7.10
N THR A 166 13.95 8.20 -8.32
CA THR A 166 14.35 8.92 -9.53
C THR A 166 13.20 8.92 -10.52
N ALA A 167 12.92 10.05 -11.13
CA ALA A 167 11.97 10.11 -12.24
C ALA A 167 12.63 9.52 -13.49
N ARG A 168 11.88 8.69 -14.21
CA ARG A 168 12.32 8.25 -15.52
C ARG A 168 12.05 9.37 -16.51
N GLN A 169 13.10 10.02 -16.97
CA GLN A 169 13.01 10.96 -18.06
C GLN A 169 12.84 10.24 -19.40
N SER A 170 12.17 10.86 -20.33
CA SER A 170 11.93 10.32 -21.66
C SER A 170 12.07 11.42 -22.72
N ASP A 171 12.88 11.15 -23.73
CA ASP A 171 13.05 12.06 -24.87
C ASP A 171 11.73 12.31 -25.63
N ALA A 172 10.74 11.42 -25.46
CA ALA A 172 9.42 11.62 -26.06
C ALA A 172 8.66 12.86 -25.53
N TYR A 173 9.04 13.38 -24.36
CA TYR A 173 8.45 14.58 -23.75
C TYR A 173 9.35 15.80 -23.86
N TYR A 174 10.53 15.67 -24.42
CA TYR A 174 11.43 16.78 -24.68
C TYR A 174 11.42 17.08 -26.17
N SER A 175 11.21 18.34 -26.51
CA SER A 175 11.40 18.81 -27.87
C SER A 175 12.07 20.18 -27.81
N THR A 176 13.09 20.33 -28.65
CA THR A 176 13.75 21.62 -28.85
C THR A 176 12.77 22.64 -29.44
N VAL A 177 13.09 23.91 -29.28
CA VAL A 177 12.31 25.00 -29.90
C VAL A 177 12.25 24.83 -31.42
N ALA A 178 13.35 24.34 -32.03
CA ALA A 178 13.42 24.06 -33.48
C ALA A 178 12.41 22.96 -33.89
N GLU A 179 12.41 21.83 -33.18
CA GLU A 179 11.46 20.75 -33.44
C GLU A 179 10.00 21.15 -33.17
N SER A 180 9.78 22.01 -32.19
CA SER A 180 8.45 22.56 -31.90
C SER A 180 7.97 23.46 -33.03
N ALA A 181 8.86 24.30 -33.58
CA ALA A 181 8.56 25.15 -34.73
C ALA A 181 8.26 24.35 -36.00
N GLU A 182 9.04 23.28 -36.27
CA GLU A 182 8.76 22.39 -37.38
C GLU A 182 7.38 21.71 -37.27
N ARG A 183 7.03 21.24 -36.07
CA ARG A 183 5.71 20.65 -35.82
C ARG A 183 4.57 21.65 -35.96
N GLU A 184 4.70 22.86 -35.43
CA GLU A 184 3.72 23.91 -35.60
C GLU A 184 3.53 24.24 -37.09
N LEU A 185 4.62 24.43 -37.81
CA LEU A 185 4.62 24.73 -39.24
C LEU A 185 3.91 23.61 -40.05
N ALA A 186 4.24 22.34 -39.71
CA ALA A 186 3.62 21.19 -40.39
C ALA A 186 2.12 21.04 -40.08
N ALA A 187 1.71 21.40 -38.84
CA ALA A 187 0.31 21.24 -38.41
C ALA A 187 -0.59 22.41 -38.80
N THR A 188 -0.10 23.64 -38.79
CA THR A 188 -0.90 24.86 -38.94
C THR A 188 -0.47 25.73 -40.12
N GLY A 189 0.64 25.45 -40.75
CA GLY A 189 1.25 26.23 -41.81
C GLY A 189 1.94 27.53 -41.36
N SER A 190 2.02 27.76 -40.05
CA SER A 190 2.67 28.94 -39.48
C SER A 190 3.29 28.63 -38.13
N ILE A 191 4.29 29.39 -37.72
CA ILE A 191 4.92 29.32 -36.40
C ILE A 191 4.24 30.39 -35.52
N SER A 192 3.87 30.03 -34.28
CA SER A 192 3.32 30.97 -33.31
C SER A 192 4.34 32.02 -32.90
N ASP A 193 3.88 33.23 -32.56
CA ASP A 193 4.75 34.32 -32.10
C ASP A 193 5.58 33.90 -30.89
N LYS A 194 5.02 33.08 -30.02
CA LYS A 194 5.71 32.54 -28.83
C LYS A 194 6.90 31.66 -29.23
N THR A 195 6.71 30.75 -30.18
CA THR A 195 7.76 29.85 -30.67
C THR A 195 8.82 30.63 -31.46
N ALA A 196 8.40 31.58 -32.30
CA ALA A 196 9.30 32.44 -33.03
C ALA A 196 10.17 33.31 -32.10
N TYR A 197 9.58 33.83 -31.03
CA TYR A 197 10.33 34.61 -30.01
C TYR A 197 11.35 33.76 -29.27
N LYS A 198 11.01 32.52 -28.90
CA LYS A 198 11.94 31.58 -28.28
C LYS A 198 13.10 31.21 -29.21
N GLN A 199 12.82 30.97 -30.49
CA GLN A 199 13.86 30.74 -31.50
C GLN A 199 14.84 31.93 -31.61
N LEU A 200 14.29 33.15 -31.55
CA LEU A 200 15.10 34.35 -31.59
C LEU A 200 16.00 34.49 -30.37
N LEU A 201 15.51 34.09 -29.20
CA LEU A 201 16.28 34.08 -27.96
C LEU A 201 17.35 32.97 -27.88
N GLY A 202 17.22 31.93 -28.71
CA GLY A 202 18.12 30.78 -28.69
C GLY A 202 18.07 29.99 -27.39
N VAL A 203 16.91 29.95 -26.71
CA VAL A 203 16.74 29.29 -25.41
C VAL A 203 16.00 27.99 -25.60
N ASP A 204 16.64 26.89 -25.32
CA ASP A 204 16.02 25.57 -25.17
C ASP A 204 15.96 25.21 -23.68
N THR A 205 14.76 24.94 -23.18
CA THR A 205 14.54 24.64 -21.77
C THR A 205 14.14 23.16 -21.62
N ASN A 206 14.93 22.37 -20.94
CA ASN A 206 14.54 21.02 -20.56
C ASN A 206 13.64 21.09 -19.30
N TRP A 207 12.34 21.16 -19.51
CA TRP A 207 11.36 21.21 -18.43
C TRP A 207 11.40 19.98 -17.54
N GLN A 208 11.80 18.81 -18.05
CA GLN A 208 11.94 17.60 -17.23
C GLN A 208 13.04 17.77 -16.18
N GLU A 209 14.18 18.37 -16.54
CA GLU A 209 15.26 18.64 -15.60
C GLU A 209 14.89 19.67 -14.53
N ILE A 210 13.96 20.59 -14.86
CA ILE A 210 13.54 21.63 -13.93
C ILE A 210 12.51 21.08 -12.92
N ILE A 211 11.55 20.30 -13.38
CA ILE A 211 10.43 19.86 -12.51
C ILE A 211 10.66 18.52 -11.83
N PHE A 212 11.53 17.67 -12.39
CA PHE A 212 11.87 16.41 -11.76
C PHE A 212 13.18 16.53 -10.98
N ASP A 213 13.08 16.23 -9.71
CA ASP A 213 14.24 16.10 -8.82
C ASP A 213 14.30 14.65 -8.32
N GLY A 214 15.37 14.31 -7.66
CA GLY A 214 15.46 13.03 -6.93
C GLY A 214 14.75 13.15 -5.60
N GLY A 215 13.97 12.14 -5.23
CA GLY A 215 13.31 12.06 -3.93
C GLY A 215 13.98 11.07 -2.99
N ILE A 216 13.78 11.27 -1.69
CA ILE A 216 14.24 10.35 -0.65
C ILE A 216 13.02 9.87 0.15
N ILE A 217 12.91 8.55 0.33
CA ILE A 217 11.94 7.98 1.26
C ILE A 217 12.67 7.42 2.48
N THR A 218 12.24 7.85 3.67
CA THR A 218 12.76 7.35 4.94
C THR A 218 11.60 6.86 5.81
N ASN A 219 11.73 5.66 6.35
CA ASN A 219 10.79 5.14 7.35
C ASN A 219 11.56 4.71 8.59
N ARG A 220 11.03 5.02 9.76
CA ARG A 220 11.53 4.60 11.07
C ARG A 220 10.38 4.12 11.90
N SER A 221 10.44 2.87 12.34
CA SER A 221 9.40 2.24 13.13
C SER A 221 9.99 1.62 14.39
N PHE A 222 9.37 1.91 15.52
CA PHE A 222 9.66 1.27 16.79
C PHE A 222 8.38 0.62 17.30
N SER A 223 8.46 -0.64 17.76
CA SER A 223 7.31 -1.31 18.34
C SER A 223 7.70 -2.15 19.56
N ALA A 224 6.75 -2.23 20.51
CA ALA A 224 6.81 -3.09 21.68
C ALA A 224 5.53 -3.91 21.78
N ARG A 225 5.64 -5.22 21.88
CA ARG A 225 4.49 -6.13 21.95
C ARG A 225 4.75 -7.23 22.97
N GLY A 226 3.73 -7.55 23.77
CA GLY A 226 3.86 -8.58 24.80
C GLY A 226 2.56 -8.78 25.55
N GLY A 227 2.64 -9.49 26.65
CA GLY A 227 1.50 -9.67 27.53
C GLY A 227 1.52 -10.96 28.31
N SER A 228 0.47 -11.17 29.07
CA SER A 228 0.15 -12.41 29.75
C SER A 228 -1.07 -13.08 29.09
N ASP A 229 -1.51 -14.18 29.67
CA ASP A 229 -2.79 -14.84 29.32
C ASP A 229 -3.99 -13.88 29.44
N LYS A 230 -3.94 -12.94 30.39
CA LYS A 230 -5.02 -11.99 30.68
C LYS A 230 -4.89 -10.65 29.96
N ASN A 231 -3.68 -10.12 29.85
CA ASN A 231 -3.44 -8.79 29.29
C ASN A 231 -2.45 -8.87 28.17
N LYS A 232 -2.85 -8.41 26.97
CA LYS A 232 -1.97 -8.32 25.81
C LYS A 232 -1.91 -6.88 25.34
N PHE A 233 -0.73 -6.42 24.97
CA PHE A 233 -0.55 -5.05 24.51
C PHE A 233 0.33 -5.00 23.25
N SER A 234 0.07 -3.98 22.46
CA SER A 234 0.90 -3.59 21.32
C SER A 234 1.01 -2.08 21.31
N ALA A 235 2.23 -1.57 21.23
CA ALA A 235 2.52 -0.15 21.09
C ALA A 235 3.49 0.02 19.92
N SER A 236 3.28 1.03 19.08
CA SER A 236 4.20 1.39 18.01
C SER A 236 4.23 2.88 17.76
N LEU A 237 5.41 3.34 17.31
CA LEU A 237 5.70 4.68 16.84
C LEU A 237 6.30 4.55 15.45
N ASN A 238 5.73 5.22 14.47
CA ASN A 238 6.21 5.17 13.10
C ASN A 238 6.36 6.60 12.58
N TYR A 239 7.45 6.84 11.88
CA TYR A 239 7.72 8.06 11.15
C TYR A 239 8.04 7.72 9.71
N THR A 240 7.35 8.36 8.79
CA THR A 240 7.61 8.27 7.35
C THR A 240 7.84 9.66 6.81
N HIS A 241 8.93 9.85 6.08
CA HIS A 241 9.20 11.03 5.28
C HIS A 241 9.41 10.57 3.85
N ASP A 242 8.63 11.08 2.95
CA ASP A 242 8.60 10.73 1.54
C ASP A 242 8.69 12.00 0.70
N GLU A 243 9.87 12.25 0.15
CA GLU A 243 10.09 13.29 -0.86
C GLU A 243 9.67 12.72 -2.22
N GLY A 244 8.78 13.41 -2.90
CA GLY A 244 8.36 13.06 -4.25
C GLY A 244 9.45 13.31 -5.28
N VAL A 245 9.21 12.88 -6.51
CA VAL A 245 10.12 13.17 -7.63
C VAL A 245 9.80 14.50 -8.30
N LEU A 246 8.70 15.13 -7.95
CA LEU A 246 8.35 16.48 -8.40
C LEU A 246 8.91 17.50 -7.42
N LEU A 247 9.36 18.62 -7.96
CA LEU A 247 9.85 19.75 -7.18
C LEU A 247 8.81 20.15 -6.11
N THR A 248 9.24 20.37 -4.86
CA THR A 248 8.39 20.73 -3.71
C THR A 248 7.44 19.69 -3.19
N ASP A 249 7.38 18.49 -3.77
CA ASP A 249 6.51 17.40 -3.30
C ASP A 249 7.12 16.74 -2.07
N ASP A 250 6.50 16.90 -0.90
CA ASP A 250 6.97 16.40 0.39
C ASP A 250 5.80 15.87 1.23
N PHE A 251 5.97 14.68 1.79
CA PHE A 251 4.98 14.02 2.64
C PHE A 251 5.62 13.51 3.92
N LYS A 252 5.13 13.97 5.06
CA LYS A 252 5.53 13.50 6.38
C LYS A 252 4.36 12.89 7.12
N LYS A 253 4.59 11.74 7.72
CA LYS A 253 3.58 11.02 8.51
C LYS A 253 4.16 10.57 9.84
N TYR A 254 3.44 10.88 10.92
CA TYR A 254 3.68 10.37 12.27
C TYR A 254 2.50 9.52 12.68
N ASN A 255 2.73 8.26 12.96
CA ASN A 255 1.68 7.32 13.37
C ASN A 255 2.04 6.72 14.72
N ILE A 256 1.10 6.79 15.65
CA ILE A 256 1.20 6.16 16.97
C ILE A 256 0.07 5.14 17.04
N LYS A 257 0.37 3.93 17.45
CA LYS A 257 -0.65 2.92 17.71
C LYS A 257 -0.47 2.36 19.11
N LEU A 258 -1.58 2.35 19.85
CA LEU A 258 -1.67 1.72 21.18
C LEU A 258 -2.85 0.78 21.17
N LYS A 259 -2.65 -0.49 21.48
CA LYS A 259 -3.70 -1.49 21.62
C LYS A 259 -3.50 -2.28 22.90
N LEU A 260 -4.58 -2.44 23.64
CA LEU A 260 -4.67 -3.23 24.86
C LEU A 260 -5.87 -4.18 24.75
N ASP A 261 -5.65 -5.45 24.95
CA ASP A 261 -6.70 -6.47 25.06
C ASP A 261 -6.60 -7.12 26.43
N THR A 262 -7.73 -7.14 27.19
CA THR A 262 -7.79 -7.65 28.55
C THR A 262 -8.91 -8.68 28.68
N LYS A 263 -8.55 -9.89 29.10
CA LYS A 263 -9.47 -10.95 29.46
C LYS A 263 -9.80 -10.85 30.96
N VAL A 264 -10.98 -10.34 31.26
CA VAL A 264 -11.44 -10.20 32.66
C VAL A 264 -11.90 -11.55 33.22
N SER A 265 -12.58 -12.35 32.39
CA SER A 265 -13.03 -13.70 32.71
C SER A 265 -13.08 -14.53 31.43
N ASP A 266 -13.40 -15.83 31.55
CA ASP A 266 -13.56 -16.69 30.36
C ASP A 266 -14.72 -16.28 29.45
N LYS A 267 -15.64 -15.47 29.96
CA LYS A 267 -16.81 -14.98 29.22
C LYS A 267 -16.74 -13.51 28.82
N PHE A 268 -15.77 -12.76 29.37
CA PHE A 268 -15.70 -11.33 29.15
C PHE A 268 -14.28 -10.87 28.84
N THR A 269 -14.11 -10.34 27.65
CA THR A 269 -12.88 -9.72 27.17
C THR A 269 -13.22 -8.33 26.68
N TYR A 270 -12.39 -7.32 26.99
CA TYR A 270 -12.49 -6.00 26.40
C TYR A 270 -11.17 -5.59 25.77
N GLY A 271 -11.24 -4.74 24.77
CA GLY A 271 -10.06 -4.19 24.10
C GLY A 271 -10.24 -2.71 23.82
N ALA A 272 -9.13 -2.00 23.80
CA ALA A 272 -9.07 -0.61 23.35
C ALA A 272 -7.93 -0.45 22.34
N SER A 273 -8.19 0.30 21.29
CA SER A 273 -7.20 0.64 20.27
C SER A 273 -7.29 2.11 19.93
N ILE A 274 -6.14 2.79 19.95
CA ILE A 274 -6.03 4.21 19.59
C ILE A 274 -4.91 4.32 18.56
N THR A 275 -5.18 5.00 17.44
CA THR A 275 -4.22 5.16 16.35
C THR A 275 -4.24 6.61 15.84
N PRO A 276 -3.72 7.58 16.62
CA PRO A 276 -3.56 8.94 16.13
C PRO A 276 -2.49 8.97 15.01
N THR A 277 -2.82 9.70 13.95
CA THR A 277 -1.93 9.91 12.82
C THR A 277 -1.91 11.39 12.48
N PHE A 278 -0.72 11.93 12.30
CA PHE A 278 -0.49 13.30 11.87
C PHE A 278 0.24 13.26 10.54
N THR A 279 -0.29 13.99 9.56
CA THR A 279 0.31 14.10 8.23
C THR A 279 0.56 15.57 7.90
N ASP A 280 1.71 15.84 7.33
CA ASP A 280 2.05 17.12 6.70
C ASP A 280 2.38 16.82 5.24
N ARG A 281 1.72 17.48 4.32
CA ARG A 281 1.88 17.26 2.89
C ARG A 281 1.98 18.58 2.16
N ARG A 282 3.08 18.73 1.43
CA ARG A 282 3.26 19.79 0.44
C ARG A 282 3.13 19.15 -0.93
N ARG A 283 2.40 19.78 -1.81
CA ARG A 283 2.21 19.32 -3.18
C ARG A 283 2.89 20.26 -4.14
N PHE A 284 3.26 19.75 -5.27
CA PHE A 284 3.62 20.57 -6.41
C PHE A 284 2.41 21.42 -6.81
N ASP A 285 2.55 22.74 -6.80
CA ASP A 285 1.48 23.67 -7.17
C ASP A 285 1.51 23.89 -8.69
N GLY A 286 0.70 23.16 -9.39
CA GLY A 286 0.60 23.20 -10.85
C GLY A 286 0.41 21.83 -11.47
N SER A 287 0.30 21.80 -12.80
CA SER A 287 0.22 20.58 -13.57
C SER A 287 1.58 20.27 -14.20
N ALA A 288 2.25 19.23 -13.71
CA ALA A 288 3.49 18.75 -14.32
C ALA A 288 3.29 18.43 -15.82
N HIS A 289 2.14 17.87 -16.18
CA HIS A 289 1.78 17.58 -17.56
C HIS A 289 1.69 18.84 -18.42
N ASP A 290 1.13 19.93 -17.91
CA ASP A 290 1.01 21.19 -18.67
C ASP A 290 2.36 21.88 -18.82
N ILE A 291 3.23 21.78 -17.81
CA ILE A 291 4.59 22.29 -17.89
C ILE A 291 5.41 21.51 -18.91
N LEU A 292 5.34 20.17 -18.88
CA LEU A 292 6.05 19.30 -19.83
C LEU A 292 5.62 19.49 -21.28
N ARG A 293 4.39 19.97 -21.51
CA ARG A 293 3.88 20.30 -22.84
C ARG A 293 4.26 21.69 -23.33
N GLN A 294 4.85 22.51 -22.49
CA GLN A 294 5.35 23.81 -22.94
C GLN A 294 6.50 23.59 -23.94
N PRO A 295 6.53 24.33 -25.05
CA PRO A 295 7.70 24.31 -25.92
C PRO A 295 8.92 24.72 -25.12
N SER A 296 10.02 24.11 -25.41
CA SER A 296 11.33 24.36 -24.75
C SER A 296 11.76 25.79 -24.87
#